data_97c1c3fc35d9e094364ce10ec67947bf
#
_entry.id   97c1c3fc35d9e094364ce10ec67947bf
#
_cell.length_a   1.000
_cell.length_b   1.000
_cell.length_c   1.000
_cell.angle_alpha   90.00
_cell.angle_beta   90.00
_cell.angle_gamma   90.00
#
_symmetry.space_group_name_H-M   'P 1'
#
loop_
_entity.id
_entity.type
_entity.pdbx_description
1 polymer ?
#
loop_
_entity_poly.entity_id
_entity_poly.type
_entity_poly.pdbx_seq_one_letter_code
_entity_poly.pdbx_strand_id
1 'polypeptide(L)'
;MSSTFPSQTAIAVVGVSALFPGSHDATGFWNDILKGRDLISDVPPSHWRIDDYYDPDPSAPDKTYARRGGFLSPIDFDALGFGIPPTMLPATDTSQLLALIVAQSVLEDATREKFATMDRSKISVILGVTSAQELLFSMVS
;
A
#
# COMPACT_ATOMS: atom_id res chain seq x y z
N MET A 1 4.74 -46.63 17.58
CA MET A 1 4.05 -45.40 18.02
C MET A 1 3.81 -44.56 16.78
N SER A 2 2.55 -44.57 16.29
CA SER A 2 2.16 -43.85 15.08
C SER A 2 1.81 -42.40 15.49
N SER A 3 2.64 -41.44 15.12
CA SER A 3 2.33 -40.00 15.35
C SER A 3 1.28 -39.58 14.34
N THR A 4 0.04 -39.55 14.75
CA THR A 4 -1.05 -38.90 14.02
C THR A 4 -0.86 -37.37 14.16
N PHE A 5 -0.24 -36.74 13.15
CA PHE A 5 -0.33 -35.30 13.02
C PHE A 5 -1.81 -34.91 12.78
N PRO A 6 -2.34 -33.90 13.48
CA PRO A 6 -3.68 -33.42 13.17
C PRO A 6 -3.73 -33.01 11.70
N SER A 7 -4.77 -33.41 10.99
CA SER A 7 -4.98 -33.04 9.59
C SER A 7 -5.05 -31.51 9.53
N GLN A 8 -4.03 -30.86 8.97
CA GLN A 8 -4.06 -29.44 8.74
C GLN A 8 -5.21 -29.15 7.75
N THR A 9 -6.13 -28.28 8.14
CA THR A 9 -7.15 -27.77 7.23
C THR A 9 -6.45 -27.02 6.12
N ALA A 10 -6.65 -27.41 4.88
CA ALA A 10 -6.09 -26.73 3.73
C ALA A 10 -6.68 -25.33 3.62
N ILE A 11 -5.81 -24.32 3.47
CA ILE A 11 -6.19 -22.91 3.27
C ILE A 11 -5.83 -22.56 1.83
N ALA A 12 -6.77 -21.96 1.09
CA ALA A 12 -6.56 -21.51 -0.28
C ALA A 12 -6.41 -19.97 -0.32
N VAL A 13 -5.42 -19.48 -1.07
CA VAL A 13 -5.34 -18.08 -1.48
C VAL A 13 -6.19 -17.95 -2.74
N VAL A 14 -7.26 -17.15 -2.68
CA VAL A 14 -8.27 -17.03 -3.74
C VAL A 14 -8.21 -15.69 -4.48
N GLY A 15 -7.44 -14.74 -4.00
CA GLY A 15 -7.21 -13.45 -4.65
C GLY A 15 -5.94 -12.79 -4.14
N VAL A 16 -5.30 -12.00 -4.97
CA VAL A 16 -4.08 -11.25 -4.66
C VAL A 16 -4.17 -9.85 -5.28
N SER A 17 -3.87 -8.83 -4.50
CA SER A 17 -3.73 -7.47 -5.00
C SER A 17 -2.56 -6.77 -4.32
N ALA A 18 -1.95 -5.82 -5.03
CA ALA A 18 -0.84 -5.04 -4.50
C ALA A 18 -0.65 -3.74 -5.29
N LEU A 19 -0.05 -2.75 -4.63
CA LEU A 19 0.43 -1.50 -5.21
C LEU A 19 1.94 -1.42 -5.01
N PHE A 20 2.66 -1.13 -6.08
CA PHE A 20 4.12 -1.03 -6.05
C PHE A 20 4.59 0.24 -6.76
N PRO A 21 5.79 0.77 -6.42
CA PRO A 21 6.41 1.84 -7.18
C PRO A 21 6.48 1.50 -8.67
N GLY A 22 5.95 2.39 -9.53
CA GLY A 22 5.96 2.19 -10.98
C GLY A 22 5.04 1.10 -11.52
N SER A 23 4.33 0.36 -10.65
CA SER A 23 3.42 -0.72 -11.04
C SER A 23 2.09 -0.58 -10.32
N HIS A 24 0.99 -0.56 -11.08
CA HIS A 24 -0.35 -0.34 -10.51
C HIS A 24 -1.02 -1.62 -9.97
N ASP A 25 -0.46 -2.79 -10.31
CA ASP A 25 -0.99 -4.09 -9.89
C ASP A 25 0.10 -5.16 -9.79
N ALA A 26 -0.28 -6.34 -9.31
CA ALA A 26 0.63 -7.47 -9.16
C ALA A 26 1.19 -7.98 -10.51
N THR A 27 0.42 -7.87 -11.60
CA THR A 27 0.85 -8.29 -12.95
C THR A 27 1.92 -7.36 -13.50
N GLY A 28 1.73 -6.05 -13.36
CA GLY A 28 2.72 -5.03 -13.72
C GLY A 28 4.03 -5.25 -12.96
N PHE A 29 3.94 -5.43 -11.64
CA PHE A 29 5.11 -5.69 -10.80
C PHE A 29 5.85 -6.98 -11.21
N TRP A 30 5.13 -8.05 -11.49
CA TRP A 30 5.74 -9.29 -11.99
C TRP A 30 6.50 -9.08 -13.32
N ASN A 31 5.90 -8.31 -14.25
CA ASN A 31 6.56 -7.95 -15.50
C ASN A 31 7.83 -7.12 -15.28
N ASP A 32 7.83 -6.23 -14.29
CA ASP A 32 9.00 -5.42 -13.95
C ASP A 32 10.13 -6.28 -13.36
N ILE A 33 9.80 -7.26 -12.52
CA ILE A 33 10.75 -8.27 -12.03
C ILE A 33 11.36 -9.05 -13.21
N LEU A 34 10.52 -9.56 -14.13
CA LEU A 34 10.99 -10.34 -15.28
C LEU A 34 11.90 -9.51 -16.21
N LYS A 35 11.67 -8.22 -16.31
CA LYS A 35 12.47 -7.28 -17.11
C LYS A 35 13.69 -6.72 -16.38
N GLY A 36 13.86 -7.04 -15.10
CA GLY A 36 14.94 -6.52 -14.27
C GLY A 36 14.90 -4.99 -14.10
N ARG A 37 13.69 -4.38 -14.05
CA ARG A 37 13.55 -2.94 -13.91
C ARG A 37 13.89 -2.50 -12.49
N ASP A 38 14.74 -1.48 -12.36
CA ASP A 38 14.91 -0.74 -11.11
C ASP A 38 13.79 0.31 -11.00
N LEU A 39 12.91 0.12 -10.02
CA LEU A 39 11.79 1.03 -9.74
C LEU A 39 12.09 1.99 -8.58
N ILE A 40 13.33 1.97 -8.08
CA ILE A 40 13.80 2.94 -7.08
C ILE A 40 14.18 4.23 -7.81
N SER A 41 13.58 5.33 -7.43
CA SER A 41 13.80 6.65 -8.02
C SER A 41 14.26 7.66 -7.01
N ASP A 42 14.72 8.82 -7.46
CA ASP A 42 14.89 9.97 -6.58
C ASP A 42 13.53 10.42 -6.04
N VAL A 43 13.52 10.96 -4.83
CA VAL A 43 12.32 11.48 -4.17
C VAL A 43 11.64 12.54 -5.06
N PRO A 44 10.34 12.41 -5.32
CA PRO A 44 9.62 13.41 -6.11
C PRO A 44 9.43 14.70 -5.32
N PRO A 45 9.44 15.87 -5.98
CA PRO A 45 9.25 17.18 -5.33
C PRO A 45 7.93 17.32 -4.55
N SER A 46 6.95 16.45 -4.84
CA SER A 46 5.68 16.36 -4.10
C SER A 46 5.83 15.81 -2.68
N HIS A 47 6.92 15.10 -2.38
CA HIS A 47 7.23 14.60 -1.04
C HIS A 47 8.09 15.61 -0.28
N TRP A 48 9.27 15.93 -0.81
CA TRP A 48 10.16 16.96 -0.28
C TRP A 48 11.20 17.36 -1.34
N ARG A 49 11.76 18.57 -1.18
CA ARG A 49 12.75 19.12 -2.12
C ARG A 49 14.14 18.64 -1.74
N ILE A 50 14.84 18.05 -2.71
CA ILE A 50 16.19 17.52 -2.52
C ILE A 50 17.14 18.60 -2.02
N ASP A 51 17.08 19.81 -2.59
CA ASP A 51 17.97 20.93 -2.22
C ASP A 51 17.81 21.36 -0.76
N ASP A 52 16.63 21.16 -0.18
CA ASP A 52 16.34 21.61 1.20
C ASP A 52 16.81 20.59 2.25
N TYR A 53 16.78 19.28 1.93
CA TYR A 53 16.95 18.21 2.94
C TYR A 53 18.08 17.23 2.66
N TYR A 54 18.64 17.18 1.44
CA TYR A 54 19.67 16.21 1.10
C TYR A 54 21.06 16.78 1.34
N ASP A 55 21.94 15.97 1.97
CA ASP A 55 23.37 16.16 2.03
C ASP A 55 24.07 14.80 1.92
N PRO A 56 25.08 14.63 1.07
CA PRO A 56 25.82 13.37 0.97
C PRO A 56 26.61 13.01 2.24
N ASP A 57 26.90 13.99 3.11
CA ASP A 57 27.53 13.75 4.41
C ASP A 57 26.49 13.21 5.41
N PRO A 58 26.61 11.94 5.88
CA PRO A 58 25.67 11.36 6.83
C PRO A 58 25.70 12.05 8.22
N SER A 59 26.71 12.88 8.50
CA SER A 59 26.85 13.63 9.75
C SER A 59 26.28 15.04 9.68
N ALA A 60 25.82 15.50 8.51
CA ALA A 60 25.23 16.82 8.35
C ALA A 60 23.98 16.98 9.21
N PRO A 61 23.89 18.01 10.07
CA PRO A 61 22.73 18.18 10.93
C PRO A 61 21.47 18.52 10.12
N ASP A 62 20.33 18.00 10.55
CA ASP A 62 19.01 18.23 9.94
C ASP A 62 18.92 17.86 8.43
N LYS A 63 19.79 16.98 7.98
CA LYS A 63 19.84 16.49 6.60
C LYS A 63 19.69 14.98 6.53
N THR A 64 19.30 14.49 5.34
CA THR A 64 19.31 13.07 5.01
C THR A 64 20.33 12.80 3.91
N TYR A 65 21.09 11.72 4.04
CA TYR A 65 22.00 11.25 3.00
C TYR A 65 21.32 10.31 1.99
N ALA A 66 20.05 9.97 2.22
CA ALA A 66 19.27 9.12 1.33
C ALA A 66 18.20 9.94 0.62
N ARG A 67 18.23 9.93 -0.70
CA ARG A 67 17.24 10.62 -1.54
C ARG A 67 16.51 9.71 -2.51
N ARG A 68 16.85 8.41 -2.52
CA ARG A 68 16.22 7.42 -3.39
C ARG A 68 15.30 6.50 -2.58
N GLY A 69 14.16 6.16 -3.16
CA GLY A 69 13.19 5.28 -2.54
C GLY A 69 12.18 4.74 -3.53
N GLY A 70 11.29 3.89 -3.05
CA GLY A 70 10.16 3.39 -3.81
C GLY A 70 8.95 4.30 -3.60
N PHE A 71 8.60 5.11 -4.61
CA PHE A 71 7.46 6.02 -4.54
C PHE A 71 6.33 5.52 -5.42
N LEU A 72 5.12 5.44 -4.85
CA LEU A 72 3.92 5.13 -5.62
C LEU A 72 3.62 6.28 -6.58
N SER A 73 3.15 5.93 -7.78
CA SER A 73 2.56 6.93 -8.68
C SER A 73 1.31 7.53 -8.03
N PRO A 74 0.95 8.79 -8.34
CA PRO A 74 -0.31 9.37 -7.87
C PRO A 74 -1.49 8.45 -8.20
N ILE A 75 -2.36 8.24 -7.23
CA ILE A 75 -3.54 7.39 -7.34
C ILE A 75 -4.76 8.25 -7.05
N ASP A 76 -5.70 8.28 -8.00
CA ASP A 76 -6.98 8.94 -7.79
C ASP A 76 -7.84 8.11 -6.83
N PHE A 77 -8.35 8.75 -5.78
CA PHE A 77 -9.19 8.11 -4.79
C PHE A 77 -10.64 8.60 -4.90
N ASP A 78 -11.54 7.70 -5.25
CA ASP A 78 -12.98 7.98 -5.29
C ASP A 78 -13.59 7.89 -3.88
N ALA A 79 -13.50 8.98 -3.14
CA ALA A 79 -14.02 9.05 -1.78
C ALA A 79 -15.52 8.72 -1.69
N LEU A 80 -16.32 9.19 -2.64
CA LEU A 80 -17.75 8.95 -2.65
C LEU A 80 -18.08 7.49 -2.95
N GLY A 81 -17.34 6.86 -3.85
CA GLY A 81 -17.47 5.43 -4.16
C GLY A 81 -17.18 4.54 -2.94
N PHE A 82 -16.25 4.97 -2.07
CA PHE A 82 -15.97 4.31 -0.79
C PHE A 82 -16.88 4.77 0.36
N GLY A 83 -17.85 5.67 0.12
CA GLY A 83 -18.76 6.20 1.15
C GLY A 83 -18.07 7.12 2.16
N ILE A 84 -16.94 7.71 1.80
CA ILE A 84 -16.20 8.66 2.62
C ILE A 84 -16.55 10.08 2.19
N PRO A 85 -17.08 10.94 3.08
CA PRO A 85 -17.29 12.34 2.77
C PRO A 85 -15.96 13.01 2.37
N PRO A 86 -15.89 13.77 1.24
CA PRO A 86 -14.64 14.43 0.82
C PRO A 86 -14.01 15.32 1.88
N THR A 87 -14.82 15.89 2.77
CA THR A 87 -14.35 16.71 3.91
C THR A 87 -13.54 15.93 4.95
N MET A 88 -13.62 14.61 4.95
CA MET A 88 -12.84 13.76 5.85
C MET A 88 -11.47 13.38 5.28
N LEU A 89 -11.23 13.54 3.98
CA LEU A 89 -9.97 13.16 3.34
C LEU A 89 -8.74 13.81 4.00
N PRO A 90 -8.74 15.12 4.32
CA PRO A 90 -7.57 15.75 4.96
C PRO A 90 -7.24 15.19 6.35
N ALA A 91 -8.23 14.56 7.01
CA ALA A 91 -8.07 13.95 8.33
C ALA A 91 -7.90 12.41 8.28
N THR A 92 -7.78 11.84 7.07
CA THR A 92 -7.62 10.39 6.88
C THR A 92 -6.20 10.09 6.42
N ASP A 93 -5.52 9.22 7.13
CA ASP A 93 -4.16 8.81 6.76
C ASP A 93 -4.15 8.10 5.39
N THR A 94 -3.16 8.44 4.57
CA THR A 94 -2.98 7.89 3.21
C THR A 94 -2.93 6.36 3.22
N SER A 95 -2.35 5.75 4.26
CA SER A 95 -2.29 4.28 4.39
C SER A 95 -3.68 3.65 4.48
N GLN A 96 -4.66 4.34 5.11
CA GLN A 96 -6.04 3.85 5.20
C GLN A 96 -6.72 3.91 3.82
N LEU A 97 -6.50 4.98 3.06
CA LEU A 97 -7.05 5.12 1.71
C LEU A 97 -6.47 4.07 0.75
N LEU A 98 -5.16 3.85 0.81
CA LEU A 98 -4.49 2.80 0.01
C LEU A 98 -4.97 1.40 0.40
N ALA A 99 -5.19 1.14 1.70
CA ALA A 99 -5.73 -0.14 2.16
C ALA A 99 -7.12 -0.42 1.59
N LEU A 100 -7.99 0.59 1.46
CA LEU A 100 -9.31 0.43 0.85
C LEU A 100 -9.22 0.07 -0.64
N ILE A 101 -8.33 0.73 -1.39
CA ILE A 101 -8.10 0.42 -2.82
C ILE A 101 -7.63 -1.03 -2.98
N VAL A 102 -6.62 -1.43 -2.21
CA VAL A 102 -6.08 -2.80 -2.27
C VAL A 102 -7.11 -3.82 -1.84
N ALA A 103 -7.90 -3.53 -0.78
CA ALA A 103 -8.98 -4.42 -0.33
C ALA A 103 -10.06 -4.59 -1.40
N GLN A 104 -10.48 -3.53 -2.06
CA GLN A 104 -11.41 -3.61 -3.18
C GLN A 104 -10.86 -4.50 -4.29
N SER A 105 -9.64 -4.22 -4.75
CA SER A 105 -9.01 -4.96 -5.84
C SER A 105 -8.84 -6.45 -5.53
N VAL A 106 -8.46 -6.83 -4.29
CA VAL A 106 -8.32 -8.24 -3.91
C VAL A 106 -9.67 -8.95 -3.84
N LEU A 107 -10.73 -8.24 -3.43
CA LEU A 107 -12.07 -8.80 -3.40
C LEU A 107 -12.63 -9.00 -4.82
N GLU A 108 -12.37 -8.07 -5.72
CA GLU A 108 -12.73 -8.19 -7.14
C GLU A 108 -12.00 -9.37 -7.80
N ASP A 109 -10.70 -9.54 -7.56
CA ASP A 109 -9.91 -10.67 -8.05
C ASP A 109 -10.45 -12.01 -7.51
N ALA A 110 -10.72 -12.09 -6.20
CA ALA A 110 -11.18 -13.30 -5.55
C ALA A 110 -12.60 -13.71 -5.98
N THR A 111 -13.49 -12.75 -6.26
CA THR A 111 -14.93 -13.01 -6.41
C THR A 111 -15.41 -12.94 -7.85
N ARG A 112 -14.64 -12.32 -8.75
CA ARG A 112 -15.02 -12.18 -10.18
C ARG A 112 -16.46 -11.69 -10.33
N GLU A 113 -16.80 -10.50 -9.85
CA GLU A 113 -18.12 -9.87 -9.90
C GLU A 113 -19.17 -10.40 -8.90
N LYS A 114 -18.88 -11.45 -8.14
CA LYS A 114 -19.83 -12.01 -7.16
C LYS A 114 -19.79 -11.33 -5.80
N PHE A 115 -18.92 -10.34 -5.61
CA PHE A 115 -18.74 -9.68 -4.30
C PHE A 115 -20.04 -9.09 -3.76
N ALA A 116 -20.88 -8.51 -4.62
CA ALA A 116 -22.14 -7.89 -4.21
C ALA A 116 -23.14 -8.90 -3.59
N THR A 117 -23.06 -10.18 -3.96
CA THR A 117 -23.95 -11.25 -3.52
C THR A 117 -23.37 -12.17 -2.44
N MET A 118 -22.12 -11.91 -2.00
CA MET A 118 -21.48 -12.73 -0.97
C MET A 118 -22.02 -12.46 0.42
N ASP A 119 -22.08 -13.51 1.24
CA ASP A 119 -22.33 -13.40 2.67
C ASP A 119 -21.11 -12.78 3.39
N ARG A 120 -21.19 -11.48 3.62
CA ARG A 120 -20.12 -10.70 4.25
C ARG A 120 -19.93 -11.00 5.74
N SER A 121 -20.90 -11.67 6.39
CA SER A 121 -20.80 -12.02 7.82
C SER A 121 -19.67 -13.01 8.12
N LYS A 122 -19.16 -13.69 7.07
CA LYS A 122 -18.07 -14.66 7.17
C LYS A 122 -16.72 -14.14 6.66
N ILE A 123 -16.64 -12.83 6.39
CA ILE A 123 -15.41 -12.19 5.93
C ILE A 123 -14.80 -11.43 7.10
N SER A 124 -13.55 -11.74 7.41
CA SER A 124 -12.73 -10.99 8.38
C SER A 124 -11.68 -10.18 7.65
N VAL A 125 -11.39 -8.98 8.17
CA VAL A 125 -10.32 -8.11 7.67
C VAL A 125 -9.22 -8.05 8.71
N ILE A 126 -7.99 -8.36 8.32
CA ILE A 126 -6.81 -8.25 9.18
C ILE A 126 -5.79 -7.36 8.45
N LEU A 127 -5.44 -6.23 9.04
CA LEU A 127 -4.47 -5.29 8.48
C LEU A 127 -3.26 -5.20 9.41
N GLY A 128 -2.07 -5.34 8.84
CA GLY A 128 -0.81 -5.02 9.49
C GLY A 128 -0.28 -3.69 8.96
N VAL A 129 -0.06 -2.72 9.83
CA VAL A 129 0.44 -1.38 9.44
C VAL A 129 1.67 -1.06 10.28
N THR A 130 2.73 -0.58 9.62
CA THR A 130 3.92 -0.06 10.29
C THR A 130 4.15 1.39 9.84
N SER A 131 4.37 2.30 10.81
CA SER A 131 4.77 3.69 10.56
C SER A 131 3.79 4.53 9.72
N ALA A 132 2.49 4.33 9.85
CA ALA A 132 1.49 5.25 9.33
C ALA A 132 1.45 6.48 10.24
N GLN A 133 2.21 7.53 9.93
CA GLN A 133 2.37 8.71 10.79
C GLN A 133 2.35 10.05 10.03
N GLU A 134 1.88 10.08 8.79
CA GLU A 134 1.82 11.33 8.02
C GLU A 134 1.05 12.43 8.77
N LEU A 135 -0.05 12.09 9.42
CA LEU A 135 -0.85 13.04 10.20
C LEU A 135 -0.15 13.51 11.48
N LEU A 136 0.71 12.69 12.09
CA LEU A 136 1.43 13.09 13.31
C LEU A 136 2.46 14.19 13.02
N PHE A 137 3.13 14.16 11.87
CA PHE A 137 4.10 15.19 11.50
C PHE A 137 3.43 16.53 11.20
N SER A 138 2.25 16.54 10.61
CA SER A 138 1.49 17.76 10.34
C SER A 138 0.84 18.37 11.58
N MET A 139 0.67 17.62 12.68
CA MET A 139 0.08 18.10 13.93
C MET A 139 1.12 18.65 14.93
N VAL A 140 2.42 18.41 14.70
CA VAL A 140 3.53 18.78 15.60
C VAL A 140 4.37 19.92 15.02
N SER A 141 4.18 20.31 13.77
CA SER A 141 4.81 21.45 13.10
C SER A 141 3.89 22.66 13.13
#